data_a4fbe22e075a10cdbf66720f7f4291a1
#
_entry.id   a4fbe22e075a10cdbf66720f7f4291a1
#
_cell.length_a   1.000
_cell.length_b   1.000
_cell.length_c   1.000
_cell.angle_alpha   90.00
_cell.angle_beta   90.00
_cell.angle_gamma   90.00
#
_symmetry.space_group_name_H-M   'P 1'
#
loop_
_entity.id
_entity.type
_entity.pdbx_description
1 polymer ?
#
loop_
_entity_poly.entity_id
_entity_poly.type
_entity_poly.pdbx_seq_one_letter_code
_entity_poly.pdbx_strand_id
1 'polypeptide(L)'
;TAVLNYMNTVDEADVYQVMEALKKLYGKEKHYTVPVFLEHLMSLECNGYLIQTGYGLNTDGKLSIRYKINEDGKQAVQKYIAK
;
A
#
# COMPACT_ATOMS: atom_id res chain seq x y z
N THR A 1 7.68 2.24 -6.99
CA THR A 1 7.73 2.48 -5.56
C THR A 1 7.56 1.18 -4.77
N ALA A 2 8.13 1.13 -3.58
CA ALA A 2 8.08 -0.08 -2.75
C ALA A 2 6.66 -0.45 -2.34
N VAL A 3 5.81 0.54 -2.05
CA VAL A 3 4.43 0.30 -1.66
C VAL A 3 3.65 -0.35 -2.81
N LEU A 4 3.78 0.21 -4.00
CA LEU A 4 3.06 -0.33 -5.16
C LEU A 4 3.60 -1.72 -5.54
N ASN A 5 4.91 -1.93 -5.43
CA ASN A 5 5.51 -3.25 -5.67
C ASN A 5 4.94 -4.29 -4.72
N TYR A 6 4.83 -3.95 -3.45
CA TYR A 6 4.25 -4.85 -2.47
C TYR A 6 2.79 -5.15 -2.80
N MET A 7 2.00 -4.11 -3.13
CA MET A 7 0.59 -4.29 -3.47
C MET A 7 0.39 -5.21 -4.67
N ASN A 8 1.38 -5.29 -5.56
CA ASN A 8 1.32 -6.20 -6.70
C ASN A 8 1.51 -7.68 -6.30
N THR A 9 1.95 -7.95 -5.07
CA THR A 9 2.20 -9.32 -4.60
C THR A 9 1.04 -9.89 -3.79
N VAL A 10 0.04 -9.09 -3.48
CA VAL A 10 -1.11 -9.50 -2.66
C VAL A 10 -2.41 -9.14 -3.36
N ASP A 11 -3.50 -9.82 -2.98
CA ASP A 11 -4.83 -9.53 -3.53
C ASP A 11 -5.37 -8.22 -2.98
N GLU A 12 -5.21 -8.00 -1.68
CA GLU A 12 -5.55 -6.74 -1.05
C GLU A 12 -4.76 -6.60 0.24
N ALA A 13 -4.59 -5.36 0.71
CA ALA A 13 -3.89 -5.09 1.97
C ALA A 13 -4.32 -3.75 2.52
N ASP A 14 -4.18 -3.59 3.84
CA ASP A 14 -4.36 -2.30 4.51
C ASP A 14 -2.98 -1.69 4.82
N VAL A 15 -3.00 -0.48 5.42
CA VAL A 15 -1.76 0.23 5.74
C VAL A 15 -0.89 -0.56 6.72
N TYR A 16 -1.50 -1.28 7.64
CA TYR A 16 -0.75 -2.03 8.64
C TYR A 16 -0.01 -3.19 8.03
N GLN A 17 -0.63 -3.89 7.08
CA GLN A 17 0.00 -4.98 6.35
C GLN A 17 1.15 -4.48 5.48
N VAL A 18 0.95 -3.34 4.82
CA VAL A 18 1.99 -2.72 4.00
C VAL A 18 3.20 -2.35 4.88
N MET A 19 2.96 -1.71 6.01
CA MET A 19 4.04 -1.32 6.93
C MET A 19 4.80 -2.53 7.46
N GLU A 20 4.08 -3.59 7.83
CA GLU A 20 4.74 -4.81 8.32
C GLU A 20 5.63 -5.44 7.25
N ALA A 21 5.15 -5.46 6.02
CA ALA A 21 5.92 -6.03 4.91
C ALA A 21 7.17 -5.20 4.58
N LEU A 22 7.10 -3.89 4.75
CA LEU A 22 8.21 -2.99 4.41
C LEU A 22 9.07 -2.61 5.62
N LYS A 23 8.81 -3.20 6.76
CA LYS A 23 9.51 -2.88 8.01
C LYS A 23 11.03 -3.04 7.89
N LYS A 24 11.49 -4.09 7.21
CA LYS A 24 12.92 -4.35 7.04
C LYS A 24 13.61 -3.24 6.25
N LEU A 25 12.91 -2.63 5.31
CA LEU A 25 13.46 -1.58 4.45
C LEU A 25 13.37 -0.20 5.08
N TYR A 26 12.28 0.09 5.77
CA TYR A 26 11.96 1.45 6.19
C TYR A 26 11.70 1.61 7.69
N GLY A 27 11.79 0.54 8.48
CA GLY A 27 11.41 0.58 9.91
C GLY A 27 12.20 1.57 10.75
N LYS A 28 13.38 1.99 10.31
CA LYS A 28 14.22 2.97 11.01
C LYS A 28 14.07 4.39 10.47
N GLU A 29 13.27 4.57 9.44
CA GLU A 29 13.04 5.89 8.83
C GLU A 29 12.10 6.71 9.69
N LYS A 30 12.33 8.04 9.73
CA LYS A 30 11.45 8.96 10.45
C LYS A 30 10.02 8.94 9.92
N HIS A 31 9.85 8.63 8.64
CA HIS A 31 8.56 8.63 7.98
C HIS A 31 7.86 7.28 7.99
N TYR A 32 8.38 6.32 8.77
CA TYR A 32 7.74 5.02 8.94
C TYR A 32 6.62 5.14 9.97
N THR A 33 5.51 5.74 9.56
CA THR A 33 4.34 5.98 10.40
C THR A 33 3.06 5.68 9.62
N VAL A 34 1.98 5.36 10.34
CA VAL A 34 0.68 5.08 9.72
C VAL A 34 0.20 6.26 8.87
N PRO A 35 0.20 7.51 9.36
CA PRO A 35 -0.28 8.63 8.53
C PRO A 35 0.48 8.77 7.21
N VAL A 36 1.79 8.60 7.22
CA VAL A 36 2.60 8.75 6.00
C VAL A 36 2.29 7.62 5.02
N PHE A 37 2.23 6.38 5.49
CA PHE A 37 1.94 5.26 4.61
C PHE A 37 0.50 5.27 4.09
N LEU A 38 -0.44 5.70 4.93
CA LEU A 38 -1.82 5.85 4.49
C LEU A 38 -1.93 6.92 3.40
N GLU A 39 -1.20 8.03 3.56
CA GLU A 39 -1.15 9.08 2.54
C GLU A 39 -0.60 8.55 1.21
N HIS A 40 0.44 7.69 1.26
CA HIS A 40 0.96 7.05 0.06
C HIS A 40 -0.08 6.19 -0.63
N LEU A 41 -0.83 5.38 0.14
CA LEU A 41 -1.89 4.55 -0.43
C LEU A 41 -2.99 5.39 -1.05
N MET A 42 -3.40 6.46 -0.37
CA MET A 42 -4.43 7.37 -0.88
C MET A 42 -3.94 8.08 -2.15
N SER A 43 -2.68 8.46 -2.21
CA SER A 43 -2.10 9.08 -3.41
C SER A 43 -2.08 8.11 -4.59
N LEU A 44 -1.75 6.85 -4.34
CA LEU A 44 -1.78 5.83 -5.40
C LEU A 44 -3.20 5.57 -5.87
N GLU A 45 -4.17 5.62 -4.96
CA GLU A 45 -5.58 5.53 -5.35
C GLU A 45 -5.98 6.72 -6.21
N CYS A 46 -5.61 7.94 -5.81
CA CYS A 46 -5.91 9.15 -6.58
C CYS A 46 -5.30 9.11 -7.98
N ASN A 47 -4.12 8.50 -8.10
CA ASN A 47 -3.44 8.36 -9.39
C ASN A 47 -3.99 7.21 -10.24
N GLY A 48 -4.97 6.46 -9.72
CA GLY A 48 -5.61 5.41 -10.46
C GLY A 48 -4.88 4.08 -10.45
N TYR A 49 -3.96 3.86 -9.52
CA TYR A 49 -3.20 2.60 -9.41
C TYR A 49 -3.77 1.63 -8.39
N LEU A 50 -4.50 2.12 -7.41
CA LEU A 50 -5.14 1.31 -6.39
C LEU A 50 -6.63 1.62 -6.32
N ILE A 51 -7.41 0.63 -5.87
CA ILE A 51 -8.83 0.82 -5.56
C ILE A 51 -9.09 0.39 -4.12
N GLN A 52 -9.97 1.13 -3.46
CA GLN A 52 -10.40 0.78 -2.12
C GLN A 52 -11.38 -0.38 -2.20
N THR A 53 -11.08 -1.48 -1.52
CA THR A 53 -11.93 -2.68 -1.57
C THR A 53 -12.87 -2.77 -0.38
N GLY A 54 -12.58 -2.07 0.72
CA GLY A 54 -13.42 -2.09 1.90
C GLY A 54 -12.75 -1.40 3.06
N TYR A 55 -13.47 -1.33 4.17
CA TYR A 55 -12.94 -0.78 5.42
C TYR A 55 -13.60 -1.49 6.60
N GLY A 56 -12.98 -1.38 7.75
CA GLY A 56 -13.49 -1.99 8.97
C GLY A 56 -12.52 -1.72 10.10
N LEU A 57 -12.71 -2.40 11.23
CA LEU A 57 -11.81 -2.31 12.36
C LEU A 57 -10.86 -3.51 12.32
N ASN A 58 -9.57 -3.25 12.59
CA ASN A 58 -8.61 -4.34 12.74
C ASN A 58 -8.72 -4.95 14.15
N THR A 59 -7.84 -5.91 14.46
CA THR A 59 -7.87 -6.60 15.76
C THR A 59 -7.63 -5.66 16.94
N ASP A 60 -6.98 -4.52 16.71
CA ASP A 60 -6.73 -3.51 17.75
C ASP A 60 -7.85 -2.47 17.84
N GLY A 61 -8.93 -2.63 17.08
CA GLY A 61 -10.06 -1.70 17.09
C GLY A 61 -9.80 -0.42 16.29
N LYS A 62 -8.74 -0.37 15.48
CA LYS A 62 -8.41 0.81 14.68
C LYS A 62 -8.98 0.68 13.27
N LEU A 63 -9.36 1.82 12.70
CA LEU A 63 -9.87 1.83 11.33
C LEU A 63 -8.81 1.30 10.36
N SER A 64 -9.23 0.36 9.54
CA SER A 64 -8.42 -0.25 8.50
C SER A 64 -9.11 -0.07 7.16
N ILE A 65 -8.44 0.58 6.21
CA ILE A 65 -8.94 0.75 4.84
C ILE A 65 -8.11 -0.17 3.95
N ARG A 66 -8.78 -1.09 3.27
CA ARG A 66 -8.12 -2.05 2.40
C ARG A 66 -8.09 -1.55 0.97
N TYR A 67 -6.97 -1.80 0.32
CA TYR A 67 -6.73 -1.41 -1.07
C TYR A 67 -6.30 -2.63 -1.87
N LYS A 68 -6.53 -2.54 -3.17
CA LYS A 68 -6.16 -3.56 -4.14
C LYS A 68 -5.51 -2.86 -5.33
N ILE A 69 -4.45 -3.45 -5.89
CA ILE A 69 -3.86 -2.94 -7.12
C ILE A 69 -4.81 -3.22 -8.29
N ASN A 70 -4.94 -2.26 -9.19
CA ASN A 70 -5.72 -2.43 -10.41
C ASN A 70 -4.79 -2.70 -11.59
N GLU A 71 -5.37 -2.81 -12.79
CA GLU A 71 -4.59 -3.11 -13.99
C GLU A 71 -3.56 -2.03 -14.30
N ASP A 72 -3.94 -0.76 -14.13
CA ASP A 72 -3.03 0.36 -14.35
C ASP A 72 -1.86 0.33 -13.36
N GLY A 73 -2.12 -0.05 -12.11
CA GLY A 73 -1.08 -0.21 -11.11
C GLY A 73 -0.13 -1.34 -11.45
N LYS A 74 -0.64 -2.46 -11.94
CA LYS A 74 0.19 -3.58 -12.36
C LYS A 74 1.10 -3.21 -13.52
N GLN A 75 0.56 -2.46 -14.49
CA GLN A 75 1.35 -1.98 -15.62
C GLN A 75 2.43 -1.01 -15.16
N ALA A 76 2.14 -0.14 -14.20
CA ALA A 76 3.13 0.79 -13.65
C ALA A 76 4.27 0.03 -12.98
N VAL A 77 3.97 -1.02 -12.22
CA VAL A 77 4.99 -1.86 -11.59
C VAL A 77 5.88 -2.50 -12.65
N GLN A 78 5.29 -3.08 -13.67
CA GLN A 78 6.05 -3.72 -14.75
C GLN A 78 6.94 -2.72 -15.48
N LYS A 79 6.44 -1.52 -15.72
CA LYS A 79 7.19 -0.47 -16.41
C LYS A 79 8.46 -0.09 -15.64
N TYR A 80 8.37 -0.03 -14.31
CA TYR A 80 9.53 0.33 -13.48
C TYR A 80 10.47 -0.84 -13.26
N ILE A 81 9.96 -2.07 -13.22
CA ILE A 81 10.78 -3.27 -12.98
C ILE A 81 11.44 -3.76 -14.27
N ALA A 82 10.78 -3.60 -15.40
CA ALA A 82 11.27 -4.09 -16.68
C ALA A 82 12.52 -3.34 -17.21
N LYS A 83 12.98 -2.38 -16.44
CA LYS A 83 14.25 -1.72 -16.73
C LYS A 83 15.36 -2.48 -16.03
#